data_2a83fe29bfc46c1dd7febdaad0828ba7
#
_entry.id   2a83fe29bfc46c1dd7febdaad0828ba7
#
_cell.length_a   1.000
_cell.length_b   1.000
_cell.length_c   1.000
_cell.angle_alpha   90.00
_cell.angle_beta   90.00
_cell.angle_gamma   90.00
#
_symmetry.space_group_name_H-M   'P 1'
#
loop_
_entity.id
_entity.type
_entity.pdbx_description
1 polymer ?
#
loop_
_entity_poly.entity_id
_entity_poly.type
_entity_poly.pdbx_seq_one_letter_code
_entity_poly.pdbx_strand_id
1 'polypeptide(L)'
;FQPHPAFVSNAQGDWLYHDLNEQEMAGVFKLSDFFQTATRELLAEDYVYQIKRLAHPRLHSPIYGLMADYIVGLSDYAKVLKQADQNQSDGKTYLDLRDYQLAGVQVVDRYTYRIKIAGKYPQFVYWLAMPFFAPIPWEADRFYSQKGLIQKNITLDWYPVGTGPYMLTENNPNLRMVLEKNPNFHDEFYPAEGMPGDEENGLLIDSEKKLPFIDKIIFTREKESIPRWNKFLQGYYDATGIGSDSFDQAVQLVGQGEATVTEAMAEQGIRLETTVAVSTYYMGFNMLDPVVGGSNVQERESARKLRQAISIAVDYEEFISIFANGRGMPAQSPISPGIAGYREGKEGINPAVYEWINDQPQRKSIQIAKALLAAAGYPNGIDQRTGAPLVLYFDVTARSSEDRSKLDWMRKQFQKLNIQLVVRSTDYNRFQDKIRKGNAQIFEWGWNADYPDAENFLFLLYGPQSKVRNSGENAANYDNNEYNQLFEQMKNMDDGPKRQLIIDRMVEILRHDAPWLWGYHPKDYGLYHSWYQNIKPNRISNNNLKYLKIDATLRAQKRREWNEPVLWPIALLLVIAALSLFPAIAAFRRHESSTAVRTVSY
;
A
#
# COMPACT_ATOMS: atom_id res chain seq x y z
N PHE A 1 -8.57 -18.66 18.40
CA PHE A 1 -8.80 -18.27 17.01
C PHE A 1 -10.25 -17.92 16.73
N GLN A 2 -10.50 -17.23 15.63
CA GLN A 2 -11.84 -17.02 15.09
C GLN A 2 -12.53 -18.35 14.77
N PRO A 3 -13.89 -18.43 14.77
CA PRO A 3 -14.59 -19.61 14.31
C PRO A 3 -14.25 -19.95 12.85
N HIS A 4 -13.88 -21.21 12.58
CA HIS A 4 -13.44 -21.62 11.24
C HIS A 4 -13.72 -23.11 10.97
N PRO A 5 -14.06 -23.52 9.72
CA PRO A 5 -14.28 -24.93 9.36
C PRO A 5 -13.08 -25.84 9.65
N ALA A 6 -11.86 -25.34 9.50
CA ALA A 6 -10.63 -26.10 9.74
C ALA A 6 -10.51 -26.70 11.16
N PHE A 7 -11.25 -26.17 12.13
CA PHE A 7 -11.20 -26.64 13.51
C PHE A 7 -12.32 -27.64 13.88
N VAL A 8 -13.16 -28.01 12.91
CA VAL A 8 -14.29 -28.92 13.19
C VAL A 8 -13.81 -30.37 13.20
N SER A 9 -14.05 -31.06 14.32
CA SER A 9 -13.81 -32.49 14.45
C SER A 9 -15.10 -33.21 14.89
N ASN A 10 -15.19 -34.50 14.55
CA ASN A 10 -16.28 -35.36 15.04
C ASN A 10 -16.04 -35.80 16.49
N ALA A 11 -16.97 -36.58 17.04
CA ALA A 11 -16.88 -37.10 18.42
C ALA A 11 -15.70 -38.08 18.62
N GLN A 12 -15.15 -38.63 17.56
CA GLN A 12 -14.01 -39.51 17.54
C GLN A 12 -12.66 -38.74 17.44
N GLY A 13 -12.71 -37.42 17.18
CA GLY A 13 -11.54 -36.56 17.02
C GLY A 13 -11.04 -36.44 15.59
N ASP A 14 -11.73 -37.04 14.61
CA ASP A 14 -11.34 -36.89 13.19
C ASP A 14 -11.79 -35.54 12.64
N TRP A 15 -10.94 -34.91 11.83
CA TRP A 15 -11.22 -33.62 11.22
C TRP A 15 -12.27 -33.72 10.12
N LEU A 16 -13.38 -33.01 10.26
CA LEU A 16 -14.53 -33.12 9.36
C LEU A 16 -14.24 -32.64 7.93
N TYR A 17 -13.40 -31.61 7.78
CA TYR A 17 -13.18 -30.92 6.51
C TYR A 17 -11.73 -30.96 6.01
N HIS A 18 -10.90 -31.91 6.47
CA HIS A 18 -9.50 -31.96 6.08
C HIS A 18 -9.18 -32.87 4.86
N ASP A 19 -10.13 -33.69 4.45
CA ASP A 19 -9.96 -34.64 3.32
C ASP A 19 -11.26 -34.69 2.48
N LEU A 20 -11.65 -33.51 1.94
CA LEU A 20 -12.88 -33.32 1.17
C LEU A 20 -12.79 -33.99 -0.20
N ASN A 21 -13.81 -34.80 -0.53
CA ASN A 21 -13.96 -35.42 -1.84
C ASN A 21 -14.71 -34.51 -2.83
N GLU A 22 -14.80 -34.91 -4.10
CA GLU A 22 -15.44 -34.12 -5.15
C GLU A 22 -16.94 -33.88 -4.90
N GLN A 23 -17.65 -34.81 -4.27
CA GLN A 23 -19.07 -34.67 -3.97
C GLN A 23 -19.31 -33.65 -2.86
N GLU A 24 -18.49 -33.66 -1.80
CA GLU A 24 -18.51 -32.69 -0.72
C GLU A 24 -18.15 -31.29 -1.20
N MET A 25 -17.25 -31.20 -2.19
CA MET A 25 -16.85 -29.95 -2.80
C MET A 25 -17.85 -29.41 -3.85
N ALA A 26 -18.81 -30.19 -4.33
CA ALA A 26 -19.72 -29.80 -5.40
C ALA A 26 -20.55 -28.54 -5.08
N GLY A 27 -21.01 -28.41 -3.83
CA GLY A 27 -21.81 -27.28 -3.35
C GLY A 27 -21.02 -26.14 -2.72
N VAL A 28 -19.69 -26.20 -2.65
CA VAL A 28 -18.85 -25.20 -1.99
C VAL A 28 -18.33 -24.19 -3.01
N PHE A 29 -18.62 -22.90 -2.83
CA PHE A 29 -18.16 -21.79 -3.67
C PHE A 29 -17.42 -20.71 -2.88
N LYS A 30 -17.64 -20.64 -1.58
CA LYS A 30 -17.02 -19.70 -0.63
C LYS A 30 -16.90 -20.33 0.74
N LEU A 31 -16.11 -19.75 1.63
CA LEU A 31 -15.86 -20.28 2.97
C LEU A 31 -17.16 -20.44 3.80
N SER A 32 -18.12 -19.52 3.66
CA SER A 32 -19.40 -19.58 4.39
C SER A 32 -20.36 -20.70 3.94
N ASP A 33 -20.01 -21.48 2.92
CA ASP A 33 -20.81 -22.64 2.50
C ASP A 33 -20.51 -23.88 3.38
N PHE A 34 -19.49 -23.81 4.23
CA PHE A 34 -19.26 -24.79 5.30
C PHE A 34 -20.16 -24.47 6.50
N PHE A 35 -21.11 -25.36 6.81
CA PHE A 35 -22.14 -25.10 7.84
C PHE A 35 -21.62 -25.16 9.27
N GLN A 36 -20.54 -25.90 9.52
CA GLN A 36 -19.98 -26.04 10.85
C GLN A 36 -18.65 -25.31 10.96
N THR A 37 -18.49 -24.61 12.08
CA THR A 37 -17.25 -23.95 12.45
C THR A 37 -16.94 -24.27 13.91
N ALA A 38 -15.67 -24.33 14.25
CA ALA A 38 -15.17 -24.50 15.59
C ALA A 38 -13.99 -23.54 15.83
N THR A 39 -13.46 -23.54 17.02
CA THR A 39 -12.31 -22.72 17.43
C THR A 39 -11.41 -23.51 18.36
N ARG A 40 -10.19 -23.04 18.52
CA ARG A 40 -9.28 -23.47 19.57
C ARG A 40 -8.40 -22.33 20.08
N GLU A 41 -7.79 -22.58 21.20
CA GLU A 41 -6.82 -21.67 21.81
C GLU A 41 -5.57 -21.47 20.94
N LEU A 42 -5.00 -20.26 21.01
CA LEU A 42 -3.70 -19.92 20.44
C LEU A 42 -2.58 -20.48 21.31
N LEU A 43 -1.64 -21.19 20.70
CA LEU A 43 -0.52 -21.83 21.37
C LEU A 43 0.83 -21.33 20.81
N ALA A 44 1.91 -21.55 21.56
CA ALA A 44 3.28 -21.25 21.13
C ALA A 44 3.64 -21.97 19.82
N GLU A 45 3.09 -23.17 19.58
CA GLU A 45 3.31 -23.93 18.36
C GLU A 45 2.80 -23.22 17.12
N ASP A 46 1.74 -22.42 17.17
CA ASP A 46 1.20 -21.71 16.03
C ASP A 46 2.15 -20.63 15.52
N TYR A 47 2.88 -19.96 16.41
CA TYR A 47 3.96 -19.05 16.06
C TYR A 47 5.13 -19.78 15.45
N VAL A 48 5.55 -20.91 16.05
CA VAL A 48 6.64 -21.75 15.52
C VAL A 48 6.27 -22.27 14.14
N TYR A 49 5.03 -22.71 13.95
CA TYR A 49 4.53 -23.16 12.66
C TYR A 49 4.62 -22.06 11.58
N GLN A 50 4.20 -20.83 11.89
CA GLN A 50 4.32 -19.72 10.96
C GLN A 50 5.78 -19.37 10.63
N ILE A 51 6.70 -19.42 11.60
CA ILE A 51 8.13 -19.20 11.33
C ILE A 51 8.66 -20.25 10.37
N LYS A 52 8.27 -21.52 10.54
CA LYS A 52 8.59 -22.61 9.61
C LYS A 52 8.02 -22.36 8.20
N ARG A 53 6.81 -21.77 8.10
CA ARG A 53 6.17 -21.42 6.82
C ARG A 53 6.95 -20.37 6.03
N LEU A 54 7.76 -19.49 6.66
CA LEU A 54 8.62 -18.55 5.94
C LEU A 54 9.56 -19.24 4.95
N ALA A 55 9.98 -20.48 5.25
CA ALA A 55 10.88 -21.27 4.42
C ALA A 55 10.15 -22.26 3.48
N HIS A 56 8.81 -22.25 3.44
CA HIS A 56 8.05 -23.19 2.61
C HIS A 56 8.25 -22.88 1.10
N PRO A 57 8.66 -23.87 0.27
CA PRO A 57 9.11 -23.64 -1.09
C PRO A 57 8.03 -23.09 -2.03
N ARG A 58 6.73 -23.34 -1.73
CA ARG A 58 5.60 -22.88 -2.55
C ARG A 58 5.04 -21.51 -2.14
N LEU A 59 5.40 -20.97 -0.96
CA LEU A 59 4.81 -19.73 -0.43
C LEU A 59 5.55 -18.47 -0.86
N HIS A 60 6.81 -18.58 -1.27
CA HIS A 60 7.64 -17.46 -1.74
C HIS A 60 7.61 -16.25 -0.78
N SER A 61 7.85 -16.50 0.51
CA SER A 61 7.84 -15.44 1.51
C SER A 61 8.82 -14.32 1.14
N PRO A 62 8.39 -13.05 1.08
CA PRO A 62 9.25 -11.93 0.70
C PRO A 62 10.36 -11.65 1.72
N ILE A 63 10.17 -12.06 2.97
CA ILE A 63 11.17 -11.83 4.04
C ILE A 63 12.09 -13.04 4.28
N TYR A 64 11.88 -14.15 3.55
CA TYR A 64 12.68 -15.36 3.77
C TYR A 64 14.18 -15.10 3.66
N GLY A 65 14.62 -14.36 2.63
CA GLY A 65 16.05 -14.08 2.42
C GLY A 65 16.68 -13.37 3.62
N LEU A 66 16.02 -12.33 4.12
CA LEU A 66 16.48 -11.61 5.30
C LEU A 66 16.44 -12.46 6.58
N MET A 67 15.36 -13.19 6.81
CA MET A 67 15.22 -14.03 8.01
C MET A 67 16.17 -15.23 8.00
N ALA A 68 16.55 -15.74 6.84
CA ALA A 68 17.51 -16.83 6.71
C ALA A 68 18.94 -16.44 7.16
N ASP A 69 19.28 -15.14 7.10
CA ASP A 69 20.54 -14.62 7.61
C ASP A 69 20.59 -14.59 9.15
N TYR A 70 19.43 -14.48 9.80
CA TYR A 70 19.36 -14.31 11.25
C TYR A 70 18.84 -15.52 12.00
N ILE A 71 17.76 -16.15 11.56
CA ILE A 71 17.18 -17.31 12.27
C ILE A 71 18.07 -18.54 12.05
N VAL A 72 18.67 -19.05 13.12
CA VAL A 72 19.61 -20.16 13.08
C VAL A 72 18.98 -21.39 12.41
N GLY A 73 19.60 -21.86 11.33
CA GLY A 73 19.20 -23.05 10.62
C GLY A 73 18.03 -22.90 9.65
N LEU A 74 17.48 -21.68 9.46
CA LEU A 74 16.35 -21.45 8.53
C LEU A 74 16.72 -21.78 7.09
N SER A 75 17.93 -21.43 6.66
CA SER A 75 18.44 -21.76 5.31
C SER A 75 18.56 -23.27 5.06
N ASP A 76 19.06 -24.03 6.04
CA ASP A 76 19.17 -25.48 5.90
C ASP A 76 17.80 -26.16 5.97
N TYR A 77 16.92 -25.64 6.82
CA TYR A 77 15.53 -26.07 6.90
C TYR A 77 14.81 -25.91 5.56
N ALA A 78 15.01 -24.79 4.86
CA ALA A 78 14.44 -24.57 3.52
C ALA A 78 14.92 -25.61 2.49
N LYS A 79 16.18 -26.03 2.55
CA LYS A 79 16.72 -27.10 1.69
C LYS A 79 16.02 -28.43 1.96
N VAL A 80 15.83 -28.77 3.25
CA VAL A 80 15.10 -29.99 3.66
C VAL A 80 13.66 -29.96 3.15
N LEU A 81 12.94 -28.84 3.33
CA LEU A 81 11.57 -28.70 2.85
C LEU A 81 11.48 -28.80 1.33
N LYS A 82 12.42 -28.20 0.60
CA LYS A 82 12.47 -28.29 -0.86
C LYS A 82 12.63 -29.72 -1.34
N GLN A 83 13.50 -30.52 -0.71
CA GLN A 83 13.65 -31.94 -1.01
C GLN A 83 12.41 -32.75 -0.66
N ALA A 84 11.81 -32.49 0.49
CA ALA A 84 10.56 -33.12 0.91
C ALA A 84 9.42 -32.85 -0.06
N ASP A 85 9.29 -31.59 -0.51
CA ASP A 85 8.29 -31.18 -1.48
C ASP A 85 8.46 -31.85 -2.86
N GLN A 86 9.71 -31.97 -3.34
CA GLN A 86 10.05 -32.68 -4.58
C GLN A 86 9.79 -34.18 -4.51
N ASN A 87 9.92 -34.78 -3.34
CA ASN A 87 9.71 -36.22 -3.11
C ASN A 87 8.25 -36.58 -2.81
N GLN A 88 7.34 -35.58 -2.72
CA GLN A 88 5.92 -35.87 -2.57
C GLN A 88 5.38 -36.61 -3.79
N SER A 89 4.61 -37.68 -3.55
CA SER A 89 3.89 -38.39 -4.61
C SER A 89 2.91 -37.45 -5.33
N ASP A 90 2.74 -37.66 -6.63
CA ASP A 90 1.79 -36.91 -7.48
C ASP A 90 0.43 -36.77 -6.81
N GLY A 91 0.00 -35.53 -6.60
CA GLY A 91 -1.32 -35.19 -6.06
C GLY A 91 -1.37 -34.74 -4.61
N LYS A 92 -0.30 -34.88 -3.81
CA LYS A 92 -0.25 -34.29 -2.45
C LYS A 92 0.09 -32.81 -2.53
N THR A 93 -0.78 -31.99 -1.95
CA THR A 93 -0.64 -30.52 -1.92
C THR A 93 -0.18 -30.00 -0.56
N TYR A 94 -0.34 -30.77 0.50
CA TYR A 94 0.04 -30.42 1.87
C TYR A 94 1.37 -31.02 2.29
N LEU A 95 2.27 -30.20 2.79
CA LEU A 95 3.53 -30.57 3.44
C LEU A 95 3.41 -30.25 4.93
N ASP A 96 3.34 -31.27 5.78
CA ASP A 96 3.21 -31.05 7.23
C ASP A 96 4.53 -30.57 7.82
N LEU A 97 4.61 -29.28 8.13
CA LEU A 97 5.82 -28.66 8.67
C LEU A 97 6.14 -29.10 10.12
N ARG A 98 5.20 -29.77 10.79
CA ARG A 98 5.42 -30.32 12.15
C ARG A 98 6.41 -31.48 12.13
N ASP A 99 6.48 -32.21 11.03
CA ASP A 99 7.37 -33.36 10.86
C ASP A 99 8.86 -32.96 10.70
N TYR A 100 9.13 -31.68 10.47
CA TYR A 100 10.48 -31.16 10.22
C TYR A 100 10.91 -30.20 11.34
N GLN A 101 12.11 -30.40 11.88
CA GLN A 101 12.64 -29.56 12.94
C GLN A 101 13.45 -28.38 12.39
N LEU A 102 13.21 -27.19 12.93
CA LEU A 102 13.99 -25.98 12.70
C LEU A 102 14.89 -25.73 13.91
N ALA A 103 16.21 -25.81 13.71
CA ALA A 103 17.18 -25.76 14.81
C ALA A 103 17.12 -24.48 15.67
N GLY A 104 16.79 -23.35 15.05
CA GLY A 104 16.74 -22.05 15.72
C GLY A 104 15.40 -21.70 16.35
N VAL A 105 14.36 -22.55 16.23
CA VAL A 105 13.03 -22.24 16.76
C VAL A 105 12.47 -23.43 17.51
N GLN A 106 12.07 -23.20 18.74
CA GLN A 106 11.68 -24.28 19.66
C GLN A 106 10.46 -23.87 20.49
N VAL A 107 9.47 -24.73 20.58
CA VAL A 107 8.42 -24.65 21.61
C VAL A 107 9.04 -25.09 22.94
N VAL A 108 8.98 -24.23 23.95
CA VAL A 108 9.48 -24.53 25.31
C VAL A 108 8.37 -25.14 26.15
N ASP A 109 7.19 -24.53 26.10
CA ASP A 109 5.97 -25.00 26.75
C ASP A 109 4.73 -24.52 25.98
N ARG A 110 3.54 -24.74 26.50
CA ARG A 110 2.27 -24.41 25.86
C ARG A 110 2.17 -22.98 25.35
N TYR A 111 2.78 -22.01 26.06
CA TYR A 111 2.66 -20.57 25.79
C TYR A 111 4.01 -19.90 25.54
N THR A 112 5.09 -20.64 25.57
CA THR A 112 6.45 -20.13 25.43
C THR A 112 7.15 -20.77 24.24
N TYR A 113 7.66 -19.96 23.35
CA TYR A 113 8.60 -20.40 22.30
C TYR A 113 9.89 -19.57 22.34
N ARG A 114 10.93 -20.13 21.77
CA ARG A 114 12.25 -19.50 21.70
C ARG A 114 12.71 -19.42 20.26
N ILE A 115 13.22 -18.23 19.86
CA ILE A 115 13.91 -18.02 18.61
C ILE A 115 15.38 -17.78 18.91
N LYS A 116 16.28 -18.50 18.26
CA LYS A 116 17.72 -18.30 18.32
C LYS A 116 18.16 -17.59 17.03
N ILE A 117 18.73 -16.41 17.18
CA ILE A 117 19.28 -15.64 16.07
C ILE A 117 20.81 -15.67 16.08
N ALA A 118 21.41 -15.57 14.90
CA ALA A 118 22.85 -15.45 14.71
C ALA A 118 23.25 -13.96 14.82
N GLY A 119 24.24 -13.66 15.69
CA GLY A 119 24.73 -12.31 15.88
C GLY A 119 23.76 -11.39 16.63
N LYS A 120 23.93 -10.09 16.42
CA LYS A 120 23.10 -9.03 17.00
C LYS A 120 22.24 -8.40 15.90
N TYR A 121 20.93 -8.36 16.11
CA TYR A 121 19.99 -7.69 15.20
C TYR A 121 18.90 -6.97 16.02
N PRO A 122 19.15 -5.70 16.41
CA PRO A 122 18.25 -4.95 17.29
C PRO A 122 16.83 -4.81 16.72
N GLN A 123 16.67 -4.74 15.39
CA GLN A 123 15.40 -4.56 14.68
C GLN A 123 14.55 -5.84 14.64
N PHE A 124 15.08 -6.99 15.09
CA PHE A 124 14.36 -8.26 15.01
C PHE A 124 13.01 -8.24 15.73
N VAL A 125 12.90 -7.49 16.83
CA VAL A 125 11.63 -7.37 17.58
C VAL A 125 10.52 -6.69 16.77
N TYR A 126 10.85 -5.78 15.85
CA TYR A 126 9.87 -5.15 14.97
C TYR A 126 9.25 -6.15 14.00
N TRP A 127 10.06 -7.10 13.50
CA TRP A 127 9.57 -8.16 12.62
C TRP A 127 8.55 -9.05 13.30
N LEU A 128 8.72 -9.35 14.59
CA LEU A 128 7.78 -10.15 15.36
C LEU A 128 6.38 -9.51 15.49
N ALA A 129 6.30 -8.18 15.36
CA ALA A 129 5.05 -7.44 15.39
C ALA A 129 4.34 -7.36 14.02
N MET A 130 4.98 -7.84 12.95
CA MET A 130 4.43 -7.77 11.59
C MET A 130 3.58 -9.01 11.24
N PRO A 131 2.66 -8.88 10.27
CA PRO A 131 1.83 -10.00 9.80
C PRO A 131 2.63 -11.24 9.35
N PHE A 132 3.89 -11.08 8.95
CA PHE A 132 4.77 -12.19 8.56
C PHE A 132 5.00 -13.20 9.69
N PHE A 133 4.92 -12.76 10.93
CA PHE A 133 5.06 -13.59 12.12
C PHE A 133 3.72 -13.84 12.83
N ALA A 134 2.59 -13.42 12.25
CA ALA A 134 1.28 -13.71 12.79
C ALA A 134 1.06 -15.23 12.87
N PRO A 135 0.56 -15.76 14.01
CA PRO A 135 0.46 -17.19 14.20
C PRO A 135 -0.55 -17.82 13.25
N ILE A 136 -0.17 -18.93 12.63
CA ILE A 136 -1.01 -19.71 11.72
C ILE A 136 -1.23 -21.10 12.32
N PRO A 137 -2.48 -21.51 12.55
CA PRO A 137 -2.78 -22.87 12.98
C PRO A 137 -2.55 -23.86 11.83
N TRP A 138 -1.86 -24.96 12.10
CA TRP A 138 -1.56 -25.99 11.10
C TRP A 138 -2.84 -26.58 10.46
N GLU A 139 -3.93 -26.59 11.21
CA GLU A 139 -5.25 -27.04 10.75
C GLU A 139 -5.75 -26.18 9.58
N ALA A 140 -5.56 -24.87 9.65
CA ALA A 140 -5.93 -23.97 8.55
C ALA A 140 -5.04 -24.19 7.33
N ASP A 141 -3.72 -24.35 7.53
CA ASP A 141 -2.79 -24.63 6.43
C ASP A 141 -3.15 -25.95 5.72
N ARG A 142 -3.45 -27.02 6.47
CA ARG A 142 -3.93 -28.29 5.91
C ARG A 142 -5.28 -28.14 5.20
N PHE A 143 -6.23 -27.48 5.82
CA PHE A 143 -7.56 -27.25 5.23
C PHE A 143 -7.46 -26.58 3.87
N TYR A 144 -6.76 -25.46 3.77
CA TYR A 144 -6.65 -24.67 2.56
C TYR A 144 -5.73 -25.28 1.49
N SER A 145 -4.85 -26.22 1.85
CA SER A 145 -3.98 -26.87 0.89
C SER A 145 -4.67 -27.93 0.02
N GLN A 146 -5.94 -28.24 0.28
CA GLN A 146 -6.72 -29.21 -0.49
C GLN A 146 -6.94 -28.74 -1.94
N LYS A 147 -6.69 -29.62 -2.91
CA LYS A 147 -6.78 -29.32 -4.34
C LYS A 147 -8.13 -28.72 -4.76
N GLY A 148 -9.24 -29.23 -4.20
CA GLY A 148 -10.58 -28.73 -4.49
C GLY A 148 -10.81 -27.29 -4.05
N LEU A 149 -10.25 -26.89 -2.89
CA LEU A 149 -10.34 -25.52 -2.38
C LEU A 149 -9.46 -24.57 -3.21
N ILE A 150 -8.22 -24.98 -3.51
CA ILE A 150 -7.29 -24.20 -4.34
C ILE A 150 -7.89 -23.91 -5.74
N GLN A 151 -8.51 -24.90 -6.37
CA GLN A 151 -9.16 -24.75 -7.68
C GLN A 151 -10.33 -23.75 -7.67
N LYS A 152 -10.94 -23.55 -6.51
CA LYS A 152 -12.05 -22.60 -6.30
C LYS A 152 -11.61 -21.26 -5.73
N ASN A 153 -10.30 -21.01 -5.61
CA ASN A 153 -9.71 -19.84 -4.95
C ASN A 153 -10.17 -19.65 -3.50
N ILE A 154 -10.47 -20.73 -2.80
CA ILE A 154 -10.73 -20.72 -1.37
C ILE A 154 -9.40 -21.05 -0.69
N THR A 155 -8.65 -20.02 -0.36
CA THR A 155 -7.26 -20.12 0.12
C THR A 155 -7.05 -19.27 1.36
N LEU A 156 -5.95 -19.50 2.09
CA LEU A 156 -5.65 -18.80 3.34
C LEU A 156 -5.41 -17.29 3.15
N ASP A 157 -4.88 -16.88 2.00
CA ASP A 157 -4.68 -15.47 1.65
C ASP A 157 -6.01 -14.75 1.33
N TRP A 158 -7.03 -15.48 0.84
CA TRP A 158 -8.36 -14.94 0.63
C TRP A 158 -9.22 -14.92 1.89
N TYR A 159 -9.04 -15.89 2.78
CA TYR A 159 -9.82 -16.07 4.00
C TYR A 159 -8.88 -16.36 5.18
N PRO A 160 -8.14 -15.34 5.66
CA PRO A 160 -7.18 -15.52 6.75
C PRO A 160 -7.84 -15.99 8.04
N VAL A 161 -7.12 -16.78 8.80
CA VAL A 161 -7.53 -17.30 10.11
C VAL A 161 -6.67 -16.65 11.19
N GLY A 162 -7.28 -15.88 12.07
CA GLY A 162 -6.53 -15.10 13.06
C GLY A 162 -7.19 -15.06 14.45
N THR A 163 -6.53 -14.33 15.34
CA THR A 163 -6.96 -14.06 16.71
C THR A 163 -7.27 -12.59 16.93
N GLY A 164 -7.23 -11.79 15.87
CA GLY A 164 -7.46 -10.34 15.92
C GLY A 164 -8.91 -9.95 16.20
N PRO A 165 -9.19 -8.63 16.37
CA PRO A 165 -10.51 -8.11 16.73
C PRO A 165 -11.57 -8.32 15.65
N TYR A 166 -11.15 -8.53 14.39
CA TYR A 166 -12.05 -8.70 13.25
C TYR A 166 -11.68 -9.93 12.42
N MET A 167 -12.68 -10.49 11.76
CA MET A 167 -12.60 -11.59 10.79
C MET A 167 -12.96 -11.06 9.41
N LEU A 168 -12.24 -11.47 8.37
CA LEU A 168 -12.58 -11.17 6.98
C LEU A 168 -13.65 -12.16 6.51
N THR A 169 -14.91 -11.72 6.48
CA THR A 169 -16.07 -12.57 6.14
C THR A 169 -16.47 -12.50 4.68
N GLU A 170 -16.12 -11.41 3.98
CA GLU A 170 -16.27 -11.28 2.54
C GLU A 170 -15.00 -10.67 1.97
N ASN A 171 -14.42 -11.31 0.96
CA ASN A 171 -13.26 -10.81 0.24
C ASN A 171 -13.53 -10.77 -1.27
N ASN A 172 -13.96 -9.62 -1.75
CA ASN A 172 -14.06 -9.36 -3.18
C ASN A 172 -13.25 -8.11 -3.54
N PRO A 173 -11.98 -8.26 -3.95
CA PRO A 173 -11.07 -7.13 -4.22
C PRO A 173 -11.52 -6.26 -5.40
N ASN A 174 -12.52 -6.68 -6.17
CA ASN A 174 -13.10 -5.87 -7.25
C ASN A 174 -14.34 -5.08 -6.84
N LEU A 175 -14.93 -5.40 -5.69
CA LEU A 175 -16.16 -4.78 -5.21
C LEU A 175 -16.01 -4.28 -3.77
N ARG A 176 -15.87 -5.20 -2.81
CA ARG A 176 -15.78 -4.86 -1.38
C ARG A 176 -15.12 -5.95 -0.55
N MET A 177 -14.60 -5.55 0.58
CA MET A 177 -14.16 -6.44 1.67
C MET A 177 -14.94 -6.13 2.93
N VAL A 178 -15.35 -7.16 3.66
CA VAL A 178 -16.14 -7.02 4.89
C VAL A 178 -15.40 -7.66 6.04
N LEU A 179 -15.20 -6.87 7.08
CA LEU A 179 -14.69 -7.32 8.37
C LEU A 179 -15.83 -7.35 9.38
N GLU A 180 -15.98 -8.45 10.10
CA GLU A 180 -16.93 -8.58 11.20
C GLU A 180 -16.19 -8.88 12.50
N LYS A 181 -16.76 -8.41 13.61
CA LYS A 181 -16.20 -8.61 14.96
C LYS A 181 -15.94 -10.09 15.24
N ASN A 182 -14.74 -10.41 15.68
CA ASN A 182 -14.37 -11.75 16.09
C ASN A 182 -14.97 -12.04 17.48
N PRO A 183 -15.89 -13.00 17.63
CA PRO A 183 -16.51 -13.30 18.91
C PRO A 183 -15.52 -13.87 19.94
N ASN A 184 -14.38 -14.38 19.48
CA ASN A 184 -13.32 -14.97 20.30
C ASN A 184 -12.15 -14.02 20.53
N PHE A 185 -12.30 -12.71 20.19
CA PHE A 185 -11.26 -11.74 20.49
C PHE A 185 -11.07 -11.64 22.01
N HIS A 186 -9.81 -11.64 22.45
CA HIS A 186 -9.47 -11.54 23.87
C HIS A 186 -9.94 -10.22 24.48
N ASP A 187 -10.03 -10.17 25.81
CA ASP A 187 -10.40 -8.96 26.51
C ASP A 187 -9.26 -7.93 26.41
N GLU A 188 -9.49 -6.94 25.56
CA GLU A 188 -8.65 -5.77 25.38
C GLU A 188 -9.52 -4.53 25.58
N PHE A 189 -8.95 -3.52 26.25
CA PHE A 189 -9.67 -2.31 26.62
C PHE A 189 -9.04 -1.09 25.95
N TYR A 190 -9.84 -0.06 25.74
CA TYR A 190 -9.35 1.20 25.21
C TYR A 190 -8.35 1.83 26.20
N PRO A 191 -7.23 2.41 25.74
CA PRO A 191 -6.19 2.96 26.60
C PRO A 191 -6.73 4.01 27.57
N ALA A 192 -6.24 3.96 28.82
CA ALA A 192 -6.49 4.96 29.86
C ALA A 192 -5.45 6.09 29.88
N GLU A 193 -4.33 5.89 29.19
CA GLU A 193 -3.25 6.86 29.09
C GLU A 193 -3.09 7.35 27.65
N GLY A 194 -2.73 8.61 27.46
CA GLY A 194 -2.52 9.26 26.18
C GLY A 194 -1.31 10.17 26.15
N MET A 195 -1.05 10.76 25.01
CA MET A 195 -0.06 11.84 24.87
C MET A 195 -0.64 13.16 25.38
N PRO A 196 0.22 14.17 25.68
CA PRO A 196 -0.26 15.52 25.98
C PRO A 196 -1.23 16.03 24.92
N GLY A 197 -2.40 16.52 25.35
CA GLY A 197 -3.47 17.00 24.49
C GLY A 197 -4.53 15.94 24.10
N ASP A 198 -4.28 14.65 24.34
CA ASP A 198 -5.27 13.61 23.97
C ASP A 198 -6.55 13.69 24.81
N GLU A 199 -6.43 14.05 26.08
CA GLU A 199 -7.59 14.24 26.97
C GLU A 199 -8.43 15.45 26.55
N GLU A 200 -7.79 16.59 26.27
CA GLU A 200 -8.46 17.82 25.80
C GLU A 200 -9.14 17.62 24.43
N ASN A 201 -8.56 16.77 23.59
CA ASN A 201 -9.12 16.40 22.31
C ASN A 201 -10.21 15.30 22.41
N GLY A 202 -10.54 14.85 23.62
CA GLY A 202 -11.60 13.86 23.87
C GLY A 202 -11.23 12.42 23.49
N LEU A 203 -9.98 12.14 23.21
CA LEU A 203 -9.51 10.80 22.82
C LEU A 203 -9.53 9.79 23.98
N LEU A 204 -9.63 10.23 25.23
CA LEU A 204 -9.68 9.36 26.40
C LEU A 204 -11.11 9.14 26.97
N ILE A 205 -12.16 9.64 26.31
CA ILE A 205 -13.57 9.49 26.75
C ILE A 205 -14.00 8.01 26.82
N ASP A 206 -13.42 7.17 25.99
CA ASP A 206 -13.73 5.74 25.93
C ASP A 206 -12.73 4.87 26.70
N SER A 207 -11.90 5.47 27.58
CA SER A 207 -10.96 4.74 28.43
C SER A 207 -11.60 3.56 29.16
N GLU A 208 -10.88 2.44 29.22
CA GLU A 208 -11.28 1.20 29.87
C GLU A 208 -12.55 0.53 29.32
N LYS A 209 -13.09 0.99 28.20
CA LYS A 209 -14.18 0.30 27.51
C LYS A 209 -13.64 -0.84 26.65
N LYS A 210 -14.36 -1.95 26.61
CA LYS A 210 -13.95 -3.16 25.87
C LYS A 210 -13.92 -2.92 24.36
N LEU A 211 -12.84 -3.35 23.71
CA LEU A 211 -12.63 -3.31 22.27
C LEU A 211 -13.11 -4.61 21.57
N PRO A 212 -13.38 -4.56 20.24
CA PRO A 212 -13.53 -3.38 19.38
C PRO A 212 -14.92 -2.75 19.51
N PHE A 213 -15.08 -1.46 19.18
CA PHE A 213 -16.37 -0.77 19.26
C PHE A 213 -17.27 -1.04 18.05
N ILE A 214 -16.72 -1.13 16.85
CA ILE A 214 -17.46 -1.30 15.61
C ILE A 214 -17.72 -2.78 15.37
N ASP A 215 -18.99 -3.17 15.07
CA ASP A 215 -19.34 -4.56 14.83
C ASP A 215 -18.98 -5.02 13.41
N LYS A 216 -19.08 -4.11 12.43
CA LYS A 216 -18.88 -4.41 11.01
C LYS A 216 -18.23 -3.26 10.26
N ILE A 217 -17.19 -3.57 9.48
CA ILE A 217 -16.44 -2.62 8.68
C ILE A 217 -16.51 -3.05 7.21
N ILE A 218 -16.85 -2.13 6.32
CA ILE A 218 -17.00 -2.40 4.90
C ILE A 218 -16.03 -1.50 4.12
N PHE A 219 -15.07 -2.09 3.44
CA PHE A 219 -14.21 -1.43 2.49
C PHE A 219 -14.78 -1.59 1.09
N THR A 220 -15.22 -0.51 0.48
CA THR A 220 -15.72 -0.51 -0.91
C THR A 220 -14.64 0.02 -1.83
N ARG A 221 -14.40 -0.67 -2.93
CA ARG A 221 -13.43 -0.23 -3.92
C ARG A 221 -14.08 0.70 -4.93
N GLU A 222 -13.65 1.97 -4.90
CA GLU A 222 -13.97 2.95 -5.94
C GLU A 222 -12.74 3.16 -6.83
N LYS A 223 -12.94 3.06 -8.15
CA LYS A 223 -11.85 3.22 -9.12
C LYS A 223 -11.54 4.70 -9.39
N GLU A 224 -12.56 5.55 -9.31
CA GLU A 224 -12.45 6.97 -9.62
C GLU A 224 -12.66 7.84 -8.37
N SER A 225 -12.00 8.99 -8.31
CA SER A 225 -12.04 9.91 -7.17
C SER A 225 -13.41 10.59 -7.00
N ILE A 226 -14.05 11.02 -8.10
CA ILE A 226 -15.30 11.78 -8.07
C ILE A 226 -16.49 10.99 -7.48
N PRO A 227 -16.77 9.73 -7.91
CA PRO A 227 -17.81 8.91 -7.27
C PRO A 227 -17.55 8.68 -5.78
N ARG A 228 -16.29 8.45 -5.39
CA ARG A 228 -15.90 8.30 -3.99
C ARG A 228 -16.20 9.57 -3.19
N TRP A 229 -15.83 10.74 -3.73
CA TRP A 229 -16.07 12.03 -3.12
C TRP A 229 -17.56 12.29 -2.90
N ASN A 230 -18.39 12.11 -3.94
CA ASN A 230 -19.83 12.31 -3.86
C ASN A 230 -20.49 11.40 -2.82
N LYS A 231 -20.07 10.13 -2.75
CA LYS A 231 -20.58 9.18 -1.74
C LYS A 231 -20.15 9.57 -0.32
N PHE A 232 -18.96 10.14 -0.15
CA PHE A 232 -18.53 10.67 1.14
C PHE A 232 -19.41 11.87 1.55
N LEU A 233 -19.60 12.86 0.69
CA LEU A 233 -20.46 14.02 0.98
C LEU A 233 -21.92 13.63 1.32
N GLN A 234 -22.40 12.52 0.77
CA GLN A 234 -23.72 11.96 1.08
C GLN A 234 -23.73 11.09 2.35
N GLY A 235 -22.60 10.95 3.05
CA GLY A 235 -22.46 10.12 4.25
C GLY A 235 -22.50 8.62 4.02
N TYR A 236 -22.32 8.13 2.77
CA TYR A 236 -22.20 6.70 2.50
C TYR A 236 -20.85 6.15 2.93
N TYR A 237 -19.81 6.97 2.96
CA TYR A 237 -18.50 6.65 3.52
C TYR A 237 -18.24 7.49 4.76
N ASP A 238 -17.71 6.86 5.81
CA ASP A 238 -17.43 7.49 7.11
C ASP A 238 -16.12 8.28 7.09
N ALA A 239 -15.20 7.86 6.22
CA ALA A 239 -13.89 8.47 6.01
C ALA A 239 -13.49 8.40 4.54
N THR A 240 -12.66 9.35 4.08
CA THR A 240 -12.10 9.34 2.73
C THR A 240 -10.76 10.07 2.67
N GLY A 241 -9.90 9.70 1.73
CA GLY A 241 -8.82 10.56 1.26
C GLY A 241 -9.33 11.59 0.26
N ILE A 242 -8.52 12.59 -0.06
CA ILE A 242 -8.88 13.71 -0.93
C ILE A 242 -8.19 13.56 -2.28
N GLY A 243 -8.96 13.45 -3.36
CA GLY A 243 -8.46 13.52 -4.74
C GLY A 243 -8.06 14.96 -5.11
N SER A 244 -7.18 15.10 -6.11
CA SER A 244 -6.74 16.43 -6.58
C SER A 244 -7.89 17.28 -7.05
N ASP A 245 -8.88 16.67 -7.74
CA ASP A 245 -10.05 17.36 -8.28
C ASP A 245 -11.00 17.94 -7.21
N SER A 246 -10.95 17.39 -5.99
CA SER A 246 -11.85 17.80 -4.88
C SER A 246 -11.10 18.55 -3.78
N PHE A 247 -9.81 18.84 -3.99
CA PHE A 247 -8.98 19.43 -2.95
C PHE A 247 -9.50 20.81 -2.51
N ASP A 248 -9.71 21.72 -3.45
CA ASP A 248 -10.13 23.09 -3.17
C ASP A 248 -11.55 23.19 -2.58
N GLN A 249 -12.38 22.15 -2.78
CA GLN A 249 -13.69 22.05 -2.12
C GLN A 249 -13.55 21.65 -0.65
N ALA A 250 -12.54 20.83 -0.35
CA ALA A 250 -12.38 20.20 0.96
C ALA A 250 -11.46 20.98 1.90
N VAL A 251 -10.40 21.58 1.37
CA VAL A 251 -9.27 22.11 2.13
C VAL A 251 -8.97 23.54 1.75
N GLN A 252 -8.69 24.36 2.75
CA GLN A 252 -8.10 25.67 2.61
C GLN A 252 -6.78 25.74 3.39
N LEU A 253 -5.82 26.50 2.86
CA LEU A 253 -4.57 26.78 3.52
C LEU A 253 -4.71 28.09 4.32
N VAL A 254 -4.43 28.01 5.60
CA VAL A 254 -4.38 29.18 6.50
C VAL A 254 -2.93 29.55 6.79
N GLY A 255 -2.68 30.59 7.56
CA GLY A 255 -1.34 31.15 7.81
C GLY A 255 -0.25 30.08 7.98
N GLN A 256 0.94 30.33 7.45
CA GLN A 256 2.11 29.43 7.42
C GLN A 256 1.92 28.09 6.68
N GLY A 257 0.86 27.97 5.86
CA GLY A 257 0.61 26.76 5.05
C GLY A 257 -0.02 25.62 5.85
N GLU A 258 -0.60 25.88 7.00
CA GLU A 258 -1.45 24.91 7.71
C GLU A 258 -2.73 24.65 6.92
N ALA A 259 -3.08 23.37 6.82
CA ALA A 259 -4.29 22.95 6.13
C ALA A 259 -5.46 22.80 7.11
N THR A 260 -6.60 23.34 6.76
CA THR A 260 -7.87 23.13 7.48
C THR A 260 -9.00 22.84 6.49
N VAL A 261 -10.14 22.34 6.97
CA VAL A 261 -11.32 22.18 6.12
C VAL A 261 -11.89 23.53 5.72
N THR A 262 -12.54 23.59 4.56
CA THR A 262 -13.32 24.77 4.15
C THR A 262 -14.51 24.98 5.07
N GLU A 263 -15.05 26.20 5.12
CA GLU A 263 -16.22 26.54 5.93
C GLU A 263 -17.40 25.60 5.64
N ALA A 264 -17.68 25.32 4.36
CA ALA A 264 -18.73 24.39 3.95
C ALA A 264 -18.54 22.96 4.50
N MET A 265 -17.31 22.49 4.60
CA MET A 265 -17.03 21.17 5.20
C MET A 265 -17.15 21.21 6.73
N ALA A 266 -16.72 22.31 7.36
CA ALA A 266 -16.86 22.51 8.80
C ALA A 266 -18.34 22.57 9.24
N GLU A 267 -19.20 23.24 8.48
CA GLU A 267 -20.66 23.27 8.70
C GLU A 267 -21.31 21.88 8.64
N GLN A 268 -20.78 20.99 7.78
CA GLN A 268 -21.20 19.59 7.72
C GLN A 268 -20.61 18.74 8.86
N GLY A 269 -19.75 19.29 9.71
CA GLY A 269 -19.07 18.60 10.79
C GLY A 269 -17.97 17.65 10.28
N ILE A 270 -17.41 17.94 9.10
CA ILE A 270 -16.28 17.18 8.56
C ILE A 270 -14.99 17.71 9.19
N ARG A 271 -14.09 16.78 9.53
CA ARG A 271 -12.78 17.07 10.13
C ARG A 271 -11.67 16.63 9.20
N LEU A 272 -10.57 17.38 9.20
CA LEU A 272 -9.33 17.03 8.49
C LEU A 272 -8.27 16.58 9.50
N GLU A 273 -7.71 15.41 9.24
CA GLU A 273 -6.49 14.93 9.91
C GLU A 273 -5.36 14.87 8.89
N THR A 274 -4.20 15.37 9.29
CA THR A 274 -3.00 15.39 8.43
C THR A 274 -1.84 14.70 9.10
N THR A 275 -1.06 13.96 8.33
CA THR A 275 0.18 13.34 8.81
C THR A 275 1.23 13.28 7.71
N VAL A 276 2.50 13.42 8.07
CA VAL A 276 3.60 13.11 7.14
C VAL A 276 3.77 11.60 7.15
N ALA A 277 3.50 10.96 6.02
CA ALA A 277 3.68 9.52 5.89
C ALA A 277 5.16 9.16 5.95
N VAL A 278 5.49 8.09 6.64
CA VAL A 278 6.85 7.52 6.64
C VAL A 278 7.04 6.64 5.41
N SER A 279 6.90 7.29 4.25
CA SER A 279 6.91 6.65 2.94
C SER A 279 7.83 7.41 1.99
N THR A 280 8.37 6.70 1.00
CA THR A 280 9.13 7.30 -0.10
C THR A 280 8.63 6.77 -1.43
N TYR A 281 8.33 7.67 -2.37
CA TYR A 281 8.07 7.32 -3.76
C TYR A 281 9.29 7.66 -4.61
N TYR A 282 9.63 6.79 -5.53
CA TYR A 282 10.84 6.93 -6.33
C TYR A 282 10.66 6.34 -7.73
N MET A 283 11.52 6.79 -8.65
CA MET A 283 11.72 6.13 -9.93
C MET A 283 13.02 5.32 -9.85
N GLY A 284 12.94 4.00 -9.97
CA GLY A 284 14.08 3.10 -9.93
C GLY A 284 14.68 2.84 -11.30
N PHE A 285 16.00 2.76 -11.37
CA PHE A 285 16.73 2.34 -12.55
C PHE A 285 17.24 0.90 -12.35
N ASN A 286 16.96 0.01 -13.29
CA ASN A 286 17.47 -1.36 -13.22
C ASN A 286 18.96 -1.40 -13.55
N MET A 287 19.81 -1.64 -12.56
CA MET A 287 21.27 -1.68 -12.74
C MET A 287 21.75 -2.86 -13.59
N LEU A 288 20.89 -3.82 -13.93
CA LEU A 288 21.18 -4.91 -14.86
C LEU A 288 20.93 -4.53 -16.32
N ASP A 289 20.26 -3.41 -16.58
CA ASP A 289 20.02 -2.91 -17.93
C ASP A 289 21.29 -2.24 -18.50
N PRO A 290 21.69 -2.53 -19.75
CA PRO A 290 22.93 -2.01 -20.31
C PRO A 290 22.95 -0.49 -20.52
N VAL A 291 21.77 0.16 -20.70
CA VAL A 291 21.68 1.60 -20.95
C VAL A 291 21.70 2.39 -19.63
N VAL A 292 20.80 2.04 -18.70
CA VAL A 292 20.69 2.77 -17.44
C VAL A 292 21.58 2.22 -16.33
N GLY A 293 22.10 1.00 -16.44
CA GLY A 293 23.00 0.36 -15.48
C GLY A 293 24.46 0.31 -15.95
N GLY A 294 24.69 -0.05 -17.22
CA GLY A 294 26.01 -0.25 -17.84
C GLY A 294 26.61 -1.64 -17.55
N SER A 295 27.24 -2.23 -18.56
CA SER A 295 27.79 -3.60 -18.51
C SER A 295 29.26 -3.66 -18.05
N ASN A 296 30.01 -2.57 -18.19
CA ASN A 296 31.40 -2.43 -17.77
C ASN A 296 31.64 -1.12 -17.03
N VAL A 297 32.83 -0.89 -16.51
CA VAL A 297 33.17 0.29 -15.68
C VAL A 297 32.91 1.60 -16.42
N GLN A 298 33.30 1.71 -17.69
CA GLN A 298 33.11 2.94 -18.48
C GLN A 298 31.63 3.17 -18.77
N GLU A 299 30.88 2.14 -19.13
CA GLU A 299 29.45 2.24 -19.38
C GLU A 299 28.68 2.57 -18.10
N ARG A 300 29.08 2.02 -16.95
CA ARG A 300 28.49 2.38 -15.64
C ARG A 300 28.67 3.86 -15.31
N GLU A 301 29.83 4.43 -15.61
CA GLU A 301 30.07 5.86 -15.41
C GLU A 301 29.20 6.71 -16.36
N SER A 302 29.07 6.32 -17.62
CA SER A 302 28.15 6.95 -18.57
C SER A 302 26.70 6.84 -18.13
N ALA A 303 26.27 5.64 -17.72
CA ALA A 303 24.93 5.39 -17.20
C ALA A 303 24.63 6.20 -15.92
N ARG A 304 25.60 6.36 -15.02
CA ARG A 304 25.48 7.23 -13.84
C ARG A 304 25.18 8.67 -14.23
N LYS A 305 25.94 9.23 -15.18
CA LYS A 305 25.70 10.59 -15.69
C LYS A 305 24.32 10.72 -16.34
N LEU A 306 23.88 9.71 -17.09
CA LEU A 306 22.53 9.64 -17.65
C LEU A 306 21.45 9.70 -16.54
N ARG A 307 21.57 8.88 -15.50
CA ARG A 307 20.63 8.87 -14.36
C ARG A 307 20.62 10.20 -13.61
N GLN A 308 21.78 10.82 -13.38
CA GLN A 308 21.88 12.14 -12.77
C GLN A 308 21.26 13.24 -13.66
N ALA A 309 21.46 13.18 -14.98
CA ALA A 309 20.82 14.11 -15.92
C ALA A 309 19.28 14.00 -15.86
N ILE A 310 18.74 12.79 -15.85
CA ILE A 310 17.31 12.53 -15.70
C ILE A 310 16.82 13.05 -14.34
N SER A 311 17.58 12.83 -13.27
CA SER A 311 17.20 13.27 -11.91
C SER A 311 17.11 14.80 -11.78
N ILE A 312 17.94 15.55 -12.52
CA ILE A 312 17.85 17.01 -12.57
C ILE A 312 16.63 17.46 -13.42
N ALA A 313 16.37 16.79 -14.54
CA ALA A 313 15.31 17.19 -15.48
C ALA A 313 13.90 16.93 -14.98
N VAL A 314 13.68 15.86 -14.20
CA VAL A 314 12.38 15.51 -13.64
C VAL A 314 12.13 16.29 -12.36
N ASP A 315 11.19 17.21 -12.42
CA ASP A 315 10.90 18.20 -11.38
C ASP A 315 9.78 17.72 -10.47
N TYR A 316 10.13 17.08 -9.33
CA TYR A 316 9.13 16.61 -8.36
C TYR A 316 8.53 17.74 -7.53
N GLU A 317 9.11 18.92 -7.46
CA GLU A 317 8.48 20.12 -6.87
C GLU A 317 7.25 20.52 -7.71
N GLU A 318 7.42 20.55 -9.05
CA GLU A 318 6.33 20.77 -10.00
C GLU A 318 5.26 19.66 -9.89
N PHE A 319 5.69 18.39 -9.80
CA PHE A 319 4.78 17.25 -9.63
C PHE A 319 3.92 17.39 -8.37
N ILE A 320 4.55 17.68 -7.22
CA ILE A 320 3.85 17.86 -5.93
C ILE A 320 2.84 19.00 -6.02
N SER A 321 3.22 20.12 -6.65
CA SER A 321 2.34 21.27 -6.84
C SER A 321 1.13 20.92 -7.70
N ILE A 322 1.32 20.26 -8.84
CA ILE A 322 0.25 20.01 -9.83
C ILE A 322 -0.65 18.84 -9.41
N PHE A 323 -0.05 17.71 -9.00
CA PHE A 323 -0.79 16.45 -8.82
C PHE A 323 -1.09 16.11 -7.37
N ALA A 324 -0.34 16.67 -6.43
CA ALA A 324 -0.55 16.45 -5.01
C ALA A 324 -1.06 17.69 -4.26
N ASN A 325 -1.35 18.82 -4.94
CA ASN A 325 -1.80 20.07 -4.31
C ASN A 325 -0.90 20.49 -3.13
N GLY A 326 0.42 20.36 -3.29
CA GLY A 326 1.40 20.66 -2.25
C GLY A 326 1.53 19.61 -1.12
N ARG A 327 0.81 18.50 -1.19
CA ARG A 327 0.85 17.42 -0.18
C ARG A 327 2.04 16.49 -0.36
N GLY A 328 3.24 17.00 -0.16
CA GLY A 328 4.46 16.23 -0.28
C GLY A 328 5.69 17.08 -0.02
N MET A 329 6.82 16.38 0.10
CA MET A 329 8.15 16.98 0.20
C MET A 329 9.05 16.30 -0.82
N PRO A 330 9.82 17.04 -1.66
CA PRO A 330 10.78 16.43 -2.56
C PRO A 330 11.78 15.57 -1.79
N ALA A 331 11.91 14.31 -2.17
CA ALA A 331 12.81 13.40 -1.49
C ALA A 331 14.27 13.68 -1.87
N GLN A 332 15.15 13.67 -0.88
CA GLN A 332 16.58 13.92 -1.03
C GLN A 332 17.43 12.66 -0.78
N SER A 333 16.78 11.61 -0.29
CA SER A 333 17.36 10.30 0.05
C SER A 333 16.25 9.26 0.13
N PRO A 334 16.55 7.96 0.28
CA PRO A 334 15.51 6.95 0.50
C PRO A 334 14.80 7.09 1.85
N ILE A 335 15.48 7.65 2.86
CA ILE A 335 14.98 7.71 4.24
C ILE A 335 13.92 8.80 4.35
N SER A 336 12.75 8.45 4.89
CA SER A 336 11.62 9.36 5.06
C SER A 336 11.77 10.25 6.29
N PRO A 337 11.21 11.48 6.28
CA PRO A 337 11.13 12.32 7.47
C PRO A 337 10.49 11.61 8.67
N GLY A 338 11.05 11.82 9.85
CA GLY A 338 10.60 11.19 11.10
C GLY A 338 11.18 9.79 11.36
N ILE A 339 12.03 9.28 10.47
CA ILE A 339 12.81 8.05 10.66
C ILE A 339 14.23 8.42 11.12
N ALA A 340 14.75 7.68 12.09
CA ALA A 340 16.14 7.81 12.52
C ALA A 340 17.09 7.62 11.32
N GLY A 341 18.03 8.54 11.14
CA GLY A 341 18.91 8.59 9.96
C GLY A 341 18.53 9.62 8.91
N TYR A 342 17.31 10.19 8.95
CA TYR A 342 16.93 11.31 8.08
C TYR A 342 17.72 12.58 8.43
N ARG A 343 18.16 13.32 7.41
CA ARG A 343 18.82 14.62 7.55
C ARG A 343 18.03 15.71 6.90
N GLU A 344 17.93 16.85 7.55
CA GLU A 344 17.30 18.06 7.06
C GLU A 344 18.32 19.14 6.68
N GLY A 345 17.85 20.18 6.02
CA GLY A 345 18.66 21.34 5.71
C GLY A 345 19.80 21.03 4.73
N LYS A 346 20.90 21.77 4.86
CA LYS A 346 22.05 21.68 3.95
C LYS A 346 22.70 20.29 3.91
N GLU A 347 22.74 19.58 5.02
CA GLU A 347 23.28 18.22 5.10
C GLU A 347 22.35 17.18 4.46
N GLY A 348 21.07 17.51 4.42
CA GLY A 348 20.02 16.64 3.89
C GLY A 348 19.86 16.67 2.36
N ILE A 349 20.37 17.68 1.65
CA ILE A 349 20.14 17.81 0.20
C ILE A 349 20.89 16.76 -0.60
N ASN A 350 20.36 16.44 -1.79
CA ASN A 350 21.04 15.65 -2.81
C ASN A 350 21.90 16.58 -3.71
N PRO A 351 23.23 16.62 -3.52
CA PRO A 351 24.09 17.54 -4.26
C PRO A 351 24.23 17.19 -5.75
N ALA A 352 23.81 16.01 -6.19
CA ALA A 352 23.74 15.68 -7.61
C ALA A 352 22.63 16.47 -8.33
N VAL A 353 21.56 16.83 -7.63
CA VAL A 353 20.37 17.47 -8.21
C VAL A 353 20.20 18.92 -7.74
N TYR A 354 20.60 19.23 -6.51
CA TYR A 354 20.37 20.53 -5.87
C TYR A 354 21.66 21.24 -5.48
N GLU A 355 21.56 22.55 -5.34
CA GLU A 355 22.53 23.43 -4.71
C GLU A 355 21.88 24.14 -3.54
N TRP A 356 22.66 24.46 -2.49
CA TRP A 356 22.16 25.17 -1.32
C TRP A 356 22.43 26.67 -1.49
N ILE A 357 21.39 27.44 -1.81
CA ILE A 357 21.49 28.87 -2.12
C ILE A 357 20.45 29.62 -1.25
N ASN A 358 20.89 30.69 -0.57
CA ASN A 358 20.02 31.51 0.28
C ASN A 358 19.20 30.69 1.30
N ASP A 359 19.88 29.77 1.98
CA ASP A 359 19.31 28.87 2.98
C ASP A 359 18.16 27.96 2.48
N GLN A 360 18.13 27.71 1.18
CA GLN A 360 17.14 26.82 0.55
C GLN A 360 17.77 25.91 -0.51
N PRO A 361 17.24 24.70 -0.71
CA PRO A 361 17.64 23.84 -1.81
C PRO A 361 17.09 24.39 -3.11
N GLN A 362 17.95 24.62 -4.09
CA GLN A 362 17.57 25.03 -5.45
C GLN A 362 17.98 23.93 -6.43
N ARG A 363 17.02 23.49 -7.26
CA ARG A 363 17.28 22.50 -8.32
C ARG A 363 18.24 23.06 -9.35
N LYS A 364 19.24 22.27 -9.75
CA LYS A 364 20.20 22.62 -10.80
C LYS A 364 19.50 22.88 -12.12
N SER A 365 20.11 23.73 -12.94
CA SER A 365 19.52 24.11 -14.23
C SER A 365 19.49 22.95 -15.22
N ILE A 366 18.54 23.00 -16.15
CA ILE A 366 18.43 22.00 -17.24
C ILE A 366 19.66 21.97 -18.14
N GLN A 367 20.45 23.04 -18.20
CA GLN A 367 21.72 23.11 -18.95
C GLN A 367 22.76 22.15 -18.34
N ILE A 368 22.81 22.04 -17.00
CA ILE A 368 23.68 21.09 -16.31
C ILE A 368 23.25 19.66 -16.64
N ALA A 369 21.94 19.38 -16.65
CA ALA A 369 21.42 18.09 -17.05
C ALA A 369 21.77 17.72 -18.49
N LYS A 370 21.67 18.68 -19.45
CA LYS A 370 22.06 18.50 -20.84
C LYS A 370 23.57 18.25 -21.00
N ALA A 371 24.40 18.93 -20.21
CA ALA A 371 25.85 18.70 -20.20
C ALA A 371 26.19 17.29 -19.70
N LEU A 372 25.54 16.82 -18.62
CA LEU A 372 25.69 15.45 -18.11
C LEU A 372 25.23 14.42 -19.15
N LEU A 373 24.10 14.65 -19.82
CA LEU A 373 23.59 13.78 -20.87
C LEU A 373 24.58 13.68 -22.06
N ALA A 374 25.17 14.79 -22.48
CA ALA A 374 26.19 14.80 -23.51
C ALA A 374 27.44 14.02 -23.06
N ALA A 375 27.91 14.23 -21.83
CA ALA A 375 29.02 13.50 -21.24
C ALA A 375 28.72 12.00 -21.00
N ALA A 376 27.43 11.61 -20.97
CA ALA A 376 26.97 10.23 -20.96
C ALA A 376 26.99 9.58 -22.36
N GLY A 377 27.31 10.33 -23.44
CA GLY A 377 27.31 9.83 -24.80
C GLY A 377 26.00 10.05 -25.58
N TYR A 378 25.10 10.91 -25.06
CA TYR A 378 23.81 11.20 -25.69
C TYR A 378 23.54 12.71 -25.88
N PRO A 379 24.45 13.45 -26.59
CA PRO A 379 24.22 14.86 -26.81
C PRO A 379 22.90 15.11 -27.55
N ASN A 380 22.10 16.03 -27.04
CA ASN A 380 20.75 16.32 -27.53
C ASN A 380 19.82 15.10 -27.63
N GLY A 381 20.03 14.07 -26.80
CA GLY A 381 19.22 12.85 -26.82
C GLY A 381 19.52 11.89 -27.96
N ILE A 382 20.69 12.01 -28.59
CA ILE A 382 21.15 11.16 -29.70
C ILE A 382 22.32 10.30 -29.23
N ASP A 383 22.23 8.99 -29.39
CA ASP A 383 23.37 8.07 -29.14
C ASP A 383 24.50 8.34 -30.13
N GLN A 384 25.66 8.77 -29.62
CA GLN A 384 26.83 9.10 -30.44
C GLN A 384 27.38 7.92 -31.25
N ARG A 385 27.15 6.68 -30.82
CA ARG A 385 27.66 5.47 -31.48
C ARG A 385 26.76 5.04 -32.65
N THR A 386 25.44 5.24 -32.51
CA THR A 386 24.46 4.73 -33.48
C THR A 386 23.81 5.83 -34.30
N GLY A 387 23.87 7.09 -33.85
CA GLY A 387 23.11 8.20 -34.42
C GLY A 387 21.58 8.13 -34.18
N ALA A 388 21.11 7.16 -33.41
CA ALA A 388 19.69 6.97 -33.12
C ALA A 388 19.24 7.81 -31.91
N PRO A 389 17.97 8.25 -31.88
CA PRO A 389 17.40 8.88 -30.70
C PRO A 389 17.46 7.94 -29.49
N LEU A 390 17.74 8.49 -28.30
CA LEU A 390 17.67 7.73 -27.04
C LEU A 390 16.21 7.48 -26.69
N VAL A 391 15.85 6.20 -26.65
CA VAL A 391 14.54 5.72 -26.24
C VAL A 391 14.67 4.97 -24.92
N LEU A 392 13.90 5.37 -23.91
CA LEU A 392 13.87 4.72 -22.61
C LEU A 392 12.46 4.18 -22.32
N TYR A 393 12.39 3.08 -21.59
CA TYR A 393 11.15 2.39 -21.27
C TYR A 393 10.82 2.54 -19.78
N PHE A 394 9.61 3.01 -19.51
CA PHE A 394 9.11 3.27 -18.17
C PHE A 394 7.92 2.39 -17.83
N ASP A 395 8.12 1.49 -16.89
CA ASP A 395 7.12 0.54 -16.42
C ASP A 395 6.38 1.09 -15.20
N VAL A 396 5.05 1.12 -15.27
CA VAL A 396 4.18 1.70 -14.24
C VAL A 396 2.90 0.89 -14.05
N THR A 397 2.23 1.15 -12.92
CA THR A 397 0.86 0.72 -12.68
C THR A 397 -0.07 1.93 -12.81
N ALA A 398 -0.71 2.10 -13.95
CA ALA A 398 -1.68 3.17 -14.16
C ALA A 398 -3.09 2.57 -14.29
N ARG A 399 -4.07 3.15 -13.60
CA ARG A 399 -5.42 2.57 -13.45
C ARG A 399 -6.55 3.57 -13.73
N SER A 400 -6.29 4.88 -13.67
CA SER A 400 -7.28 5.94 -13.73
C SER A 400 -7.00 6.96 -14.83
N SER A 401 -7.96 7.86 -15.07
CA SER A 401 -7.79 9.02 -15.94
C SER A 401 -6.74 10.00 -15.40
N GLU A 402 -6.66 10.16 -14.08
CA GLU A 402 -5.66 10.98 -13.39
C GLU A 402 -4.23 10.50 -13.67
N ASP A 403 -4.03 9.19 -13.71
CA ASP A 403 -2.71 8.61 -14.01
C ASP A 403 -2.22 8.99 -15.41
N ARG A 404 -3.11 9.17 -16.39
CA ARG A 404 -2.73 9.59 -17.75
C ARG A 404 -2.07 10.97 -17.75
N SER A 405 -2.64 11.92 -17.01
CA SER A 405 -2.07 13.27 -16.90
C SER A 405 -0.68 13.26 -16.27
N LYS A 406 -0.47 12.43 -15.24
CA LYS A 406 0.85 12.22 -14.61
C LYS A 406 1.85 11.62 -15.59
N LEU A 407 1.44 10.65 -16.40
CA LEU A 407 2.29 10.01 -17.40
C LEU A 407 2.63 10.94 -18.56
N ASP A 408 1.71 11.78 -19.00
CA ASP A 408 1.97 12.79 -20.02
C ASP A 408 2.91 13.89 -19.51
N TRP A 409 2.76 14.29 -18.25
CA TRP A 409 3.71 15.17 -17.58
C TRP A 409 5.11 14.52 -17.53
N MET A 410 5.21 13.25 -17.15
CA MET A 410 6.50 12.54 -17.11
C MET A 410 7.18 12.51 -18.48
N ARG A 411 6.43 12.25 -19.56
CA ARG A 411 6.99 12.33 -20.94
C ARG A 411 7.57 13.71 -21.24
N LYS A 412 6.89 14.78 -20.84
CA LYS A 412 7.38 16.16 -21.01
C LYS A 412 8.66 16.43 -20.22
N GLN A 413 8.81 15.86 -19.03
CA GLN A 413 10.05 15.99 -18.25
C GLN A 413 11.24 15.35 -19.00
N PHE A 414 11.09 14.15 -19.53
CA PHE A 414 12.13 13.50 -20.33
C PHE A 414 12.39 14.24 -21.66
N GLN A 415 11.38 14.84 -22.24
CA GLN A 415 11.50 15.63 -23.46
C GLN A 415 12.37 16.89 -23.28
N LYS A 416 12.51 17.45 -22.05
CA LYS A 416 13.46 18.53 -21.74
C LYS A 416 14.90 18.16 -22.14
N LEU A 417 15.21 16.85 -22.15
CA LEU A 417 16.50 16.26 -22.55
C LEU A 417 16.47 15.64 -23.96
N ASN A 418 15.38 15.80 -24.72
CA ASN A 418 15.13 15.14 -26.01
C ASN A 418 15.13 13.60 -25.90
N ILE A 419 14.87 13.03 -24.73
CA ILE A 419 14.73 11.59 -24.51
C ILE A 419 13.29 11.17 -24.82
N GLN A 420 13.13 10.13 -25.64
CA GLN A 420 11.83 9.53 -25.91
C GLN A 420 11.48 8.54 -24.77
N LEU A 421 10.41 8.82 -24.02
CA LEU A 421 9.94 7.94 -22.96
C LEU A 421 8.75 7.11 -23.43
N VAL A 422 8.94 5.80 -23.52
CA VAL A 422 7.89 4.82 -23.82
C VAL A 422 7.32 4.28 -22.52
N VAL A 423 6.09 4.67 -22.22
CA VAL A 423 5.39 4.20 -21.02
C VAL A 423 4.75 2.84 -21.27
N ARG A 424 5.03 1.88 -20.39
CA ARG A 424 4.46 0.53 -20.38
C ARG A 424 3.63 0.34 -19.11
N SER A 425 2.32 0.49 -19.22
CA SER A 425 1.39 0.34 -18.10
C SER A 425 0.84 -1.08 -18.02
N THR A 426 0.84 -1.65 -16.81
CA THR A 426 0.28 -2.97 -16.52
C THR A 426 -0.49 -2.97 -15.18
N ASP A 427 -1.23 -4.05 -14.89
CA ASP A 427 -1.73 -4.27 -13.53
C ASP A 427 -0.58 -4.59 -12.55
N TYR A 428 -0.87 -4.43 -11.26
CA TYR A 428 0.17 -4.51 -10.21
C TYR A 428 0.84 -5.89 -10.14
N ASN A 429 0.10 -6.97 -10.36
CA ASN A 429 0.67 -8.32 -10.28
C ASN A 429 1.65 -8.58 -11.43
N ARG A 430 1.29 -8.18 -12.64
CA ARG A 430 2.17 -8.25 -13.82
C ARG A 430 3.37 -7.32 -13.68
N PHE A 431 3.16 -6.14 -13.10
CA PHE A 431 4.26 -5.22 -12.81
C PHE A 431 5.27 -5.87 -11.86
N GLN A 432 4.83 -6.45 -10.74
CA GLN A 432 5.72 -7.16 -9.81
C GLN A 432 6.46 -8.31 -10.49
N ASP A 433 5.79 -9.09 -11.34
CA ASP A 433 6.43 -10.19 -12.07
C ASP A 433 7.51 -9.69 -13.04
N LYS A 434 7.28 -8.57 -13.73
CA LYS A 434 8.29 -7.93 -14.59
C LYS A 434 9.52 -7.50 -13.80
N ILE A 435 9.33 -6.84 -12.65
CA ILE A 435 10.42 -6.41 -11.78
C ILE A 435 11.20 -7.62 -11.27
N ARG A 436 10.52 -8.65 -10.78
CA ARG A 436 11.15 -9.89 -10.30
C ARG A 436 12.00 -10.59 -11.36
N LYS A 437 11.58 -10.54 -12.63
CA LYS A 437 12.30 -11.10 -13.78
C LYS A 437 13.39 -10.19 -14.35
N GLY A 438 13.52 -8.95 -13.85
CA GLY A 438 14.47 -7.97 -14.38
C GLY A 438 14.07 -7.37 -15.74
N ASN A 439 12.82 -7.49 -16.14
CA ASN A 439 12.31 -7.06 -17.46
C ASN A 439 11.84 -5.60 -17.50
N ALA A 440 12.11 -4.81 -16.47
CA ALA A 440 11.90 -3.37 -16.45
C ALA A 440 13.24 -2.64 -16.60
N GLN A 441 13.26 -1.52 -17.32
CA GLN A 441 14.43 -0.65 -17.45
C GLN A 441 14.37 0.48 -16.42
N ILE A 442 13.28 1.25 -16.44
CA ILE A 442 12.94 2.28 -15.46
C ILE A 442 11.55 1.93 -14.92
N PHE A 443 11.33 2.14 -13.64
CA PHE A 443 10.05 1.82 -13.01
C PHE A 443 9.72 2.82 -11.91
N GLU A 444 8.43 3.03 -11.65
CA GLU A 444 7.96 3.80 -10.51
C GLU A 444 7.50 2.85 -9.41
N TRP A 445 7.96 3.11 -8.20
CA TRP A 445 7.54 2.38 -7.00
C TRP A 445 7.59 3.27 -5.77
N GLY A 446 7.16 2.70 -4.63
CA GLY A 446 7.26 3.32 -3.33
C GLY A 446 7.54 2.29 -2.25
N TRP A 447 7.94 2.78 -1.09
CA TRP A 447 8.12 1.99 0.11
C TRP A 447 7.49 2.71 1.30
N ASN A 448 6.73 1.98 2.10
CA ASN A 448 6.22 2.44 3.38
C ASN A 448 7.08 1.84 4.47
N ALA A 449 7.44 2.61 5.49
CA ALA A 449 8.21 2.06 6.60
C ALA A 449 7.41 0.96 7.33
N ASP A 450 8.02 -0.20 7.47
CA ASP A 450 7.50 -1.31 8.29
C ASP A 450 7.85 -1.08 9.77
N TYR A 451 8.97 -0.42 10.04
CA TYR A 451 9.46 -0.05 11.37
C TYR A 451 10.30 1.25 11.30
N PRO A 452 10.46 1.99 12.42
CA PRO A 452 11.04 3.32 12.42
C PRO A 452 12.59 3.32 12.42
N ASP A 453 13.19 2.67 11.42
CA ASP A 453 14.65 2.56 11.30
C ASP A 453 15.11 2.81 9.85
N ALA A 454 16.26 3.49 9.67
CA ALA A 454 16.87 3.74 8.37
C ALA A 454 17.15 2.45 7.59
N GLU A 455 17.44 1.36 8.29
CA GLU A 455 17.69 0.04 7.69
C GLU A 455 16.53 -0.40 6.79
N ASN A 456 15.27 -0.08 7.18
CA ASN A 456 14.07 -0.42 6.41
C ASN A 456 13.95 0.29 5.05
N PHE A 457 14.74 1.31 4.80
CA PHE A 457 14.86 1.98 3.50
C PHE A 457 16.17 1.62 2.79
N LEU A 458 17.25 1.48 3.56
CA LEU A 458 18.57 1.24 2.99
C LEU A 458 18.74 -0.19 2.47
N PHE A 459 18.03 -1.18 3.03
CA PHE A 459 18.08 -2.56 2.54
C PHE A 459 17.51 -2.73 1.14
N LEU A 460 16.65 -1.81 0.69
CA LEU A 460 16.11 -1.76 -0.68
C LEU A 460 17.18 -1.52 -1.76
N LEU A 461 18.38 -1.15 -1.34
CA LEU A 461 19.52 -0.89 -2.23
C LEU A 461 20.75 -1.73 -1.83
N TYR A 462 20.59 -2.68 -0.90
CA TYR A 462 21.61 -3.61 -0.50
C TYR A 462 21.75 -4.73 -1.53
N GLY A 463 22.98 -4.96 -2.05
CA GLY A 463 23.25 -5.88 -3.16
C GLY A 463 22.76 -7.31 -2.94
N PRO A 464 23.01 -7.94 -1.77
CA PRO A 464 22.47 -9.26 -1.42
C PRO A 464 20.94 -9.36 -1.42
N GLN A 465 20.22 -8.24 -1.36
CA GLN A 465 18.76 -8.17 -1.50
C GLN A 465 18.29 -7.96 -2.96
N SER A 466 19.16 -8.17 -3.96
CA SER A 466 18.80 -8.08 -5.38
C SER A 466 17.56 -8.92 -5.69
N LYS A 467 16.55 -8.27 -6.27
CA LYS A 467 15.27 -8.93 -6.56
C LYS A 467 15.40 -10.02 -7.60
N VAL A 468 16.24 -9.81 -8.60
CA VAL A 468 16.46 -10.77 -9.69
C VAL A 468 17.35 -11.94 -9.26
N ARG A 469 18.44 -11.64 -8.52
CA ARG A 469 19.45 -12.66 -8.16
C ARG A 469 19.04 -13.48 -6.94
N ASN A 470 18.42 -12.84 -5.95
CA ASN A 470 18.22 -13.41 -4.62
C ASN A 470 16.75 -13.34 -4.13
N SER A 471 15.82 -12.88 -4.98
CA SER A 471 14.39 -12.71 -4.63
C SER A 471 14.16 -11.79 -3.43
N GLY A 472 15.08 -10.85 -3.18
CA GLY A 472 14.96 -9.82 -2.14
C GLY A 472 14.15 -8.61 -2.59
N GLU A 473 14.26 -7.48 -1.86
CA GLU A 473 13.47 -6.26 -2.10
C GLU A 473 14.22 -5.17 -2.88
N ASN A 474 15.48 -5.36 -3.22
CA ASN A 474 16.25 -4.43 -4.06
C ASN A 474 15.83 -4.55 -5.54
N ALA A 475 14.77 -3.85 -5.89
CA ALA A 475 14.19 -3.85 -7.25
C ALA A 475 15.12 -3.20 -8.30
N ALA A 476 15.97 -2.26 -7.91
CA ALA A 476 16.97 -1.66 -8.77
C ALA A 476 18.13 -2.60 -9.09
N ASN A 477 18.28 -3.71 -8.37
CA ASN A 477 19.41 -4.64 -8.45
C ASN A 477 20.77 -3.92 -8.29
N TYR A 478 20.78 -2.84 -7.49
CA TYR A 478 21.96 -2.06 -7.18
C TYR A 478 22.94 -2.89 -6.36
N ASP A 479 24.22 -2.84 -6.69
CA ASP A 479 25.25 -3.63 -6.04
C ASP A 479 26.57 -2.85 -6.02
N ASN A 480 26.89 -2.29 -4.86
CA ASN A 480 28.10 -1.52 -4.60
C ASN A 480 28.81 -2.07 -3.37
N ASN A 481 30.06 -2.50 -3.52
CA ASN A 481 30.80 -3.18 -2.45
C ASN A 481 30.98 -2.32 -1.19
N GLU A 482 31.27 -1.01 -1.32
CA GLU A 482 31.43 -0.12 -0.17
C GLU A 482 30.08 0.03 0.56
N TYR A 483 29.02 0.26 -0.19
CA TYR A 483 27.67 0.34 0.37
C TYR A 483 27.28 -0.94 1.12
N ASN A 484 27.53 -2.09 0.52
CA ASN A 484 27.21 -3.39 1.12
C ASN A 484 27.98 -3.62 2.44
N GLN A 485 29.28 -3.26 2.48
CA GLN A 485 30.06 -3.35 3.71
C GLN A 485 29.57 -2.41 4.81
N LEU A 486 29.18 -1.20 4.45
CA LEU A 486 28.61 -0.24 5.39
C LEU A 486 27.26 -0.70 5.92
N PHE A 487 26.41 -1.28 5.06
CA PHE A 487 25.13 -1.86 5.46
C PHE A 487 25.32 -2.98 6.49
N GLU A 488 26.26 -3.92 6.24
CA GLU A 488 26.60 -5.01 7.17
C GLU A 488 27.05 -4.52 8.54
N GLN A 489 27.76 -3.39 8.58
CA GLN A 489 28.16 -2.76 9.84
C GLN A 489 26.96 -2.09 10.54
N MET A 490 26.20 -1.29 9.81
CA MET A 490 25.11 -0.47 10.32
C MET A 490 23.97 -1.30 10.91
N LYS A 491 23.57 -2.39 10.24
CA LYS A 491 22.41 -3.21 10.63
C LYS A 491 22.53 -3.85 12.02
N ASN A 492 23.77 -4.04 12.50
CA ASN A 492 24.06 -4.69 13.80
C ASN A 492 24.35 -3.69 14.92
N MET A 493 24.25 -2.37 14.64
CA MET A 493 24.54 -1.32 15.60
C MET A 493 23.26 -0.80 16.27
N ASP A 494 23.41 -0.46 17.56
CA ASP A 494 22.40 0.35 18.25
C ASP A 494 22.43 1.79 17.73
N ASP A 495 21.30 2.49 17.87
CA ASP A 495 21.20 3.89 17.49
C ASP A 495 22.21 4.77 18.23
N GLY A 496 22.76 5.72 17.51
CA GLY A 496 23.72 6.66 18.05
C GLY A 496 24.60 7.33 16.99
N PRO A 497 25.47 8.27 17.39
CA PRO A 497 26.27 9.08 16.46
C PRO A 497 27.16 8.27 15.52
N LYS A 498 27.71 7.15 15.98
CA LYS A 498 28.56 6.28 15.13
C LYS A 498 27.77 5.60 14.02
N ARG A 499 26.56 5.11 14.34
CA ARG A 499 25.66 4.51 13.36
C ARG A 499 25.21 5.57 12.34
N GLN A 500 24.88 6.77 12.82
CA GLN A 500 24.50 7.89 11.97
C GLN A 500 25.57 8.26 10.94
N LEU A 501 26.86 8.28 11.30
CA LEU A 501 27.95 8.55 10.36
C LEU A 501 28.02 7.50 9.24
N ILE A 502 27.75 6.24 9.54
CA ILE A 502 27.70 5.18 8.55
C ILE A 502 26.49 5.39 7.61
N ILE A 503 25.32 5.71 8.18
CA ILE A 503 24.11 6.01 7.40
C ILE A 503 24.35 7.19 6.47
N ASP A 504 24.96 8.28 6.95
CA ASP A 504 25.29 9.47 6.15
C ASP A 504 26.19 9.10 4.96
N ARG A 505 27.23 8.28 5.20
CA ARG A 505 28.11 7.79 4.13
C ARG A 505 27.38 6.92 3.11
N MET A 506 26.50 6.05 3.56
CA MET A 506 25.66 5.23 2.67
C MET A 506 24.75 6.09 1.78
N VAL A 507 24.11 7.11 2.37
CA VAL A 507 23.27 8.06 1.63
C VAL A 507 24.09 8.88 0.62
N GLU A 508 25.32 9.29 0.97
CA GLU A 508 26.23 9.99 0.05
C GLU A 508 26.54 9.12 -1.19
N ILE A 509 26.86 7.84 -0.99
CA ILE A 509 27.10 6.89 -2.09
C ILE A 509 25.86 6.78 -2.99
N LEU A 510 24.68 6.66 -2.41
CA LEU A 510 23.44 6.55 -3.17
C LEU A 510 23.11 7.83 -3.96
N ARG A 511 23.33 8.99 -3.38
CA ARG A 511 23.16 10.29 -4.06
C ARG A 511 24.11 10.43 -5.24
N HIS A 512 25.35 9.96 -5.09
CA HIS A 512 26.35 9.97 -6.16
C HIS A 512 25.99 8.97 -7.27
N ASP A 513 25.67 7.72 -6.92
CA ASP A 513 25.45 6.65 -7.90
C ASP A 513 24.08 6.75 -8.58
N ALA A 514 23.12 7.42 -7.94
CA ALA A 514 21.76 7.65 -8.41
C ALA A 514 21.04 6.37 -8.90
N PRO A 515 20.99 5.27 -8.11
CA PRO A 515 20.23 4.08 -8.47
C PRO A 515 18.72 4.35 -8.54
N TRP A 516 18.28 5.37 -7.83
CA TRP A 516 16.95 5.95 -7.89
C TRP A 516 17.01 7.43 -8.25
N LEU A 517 16.02 7.89 -8.94
CA LEU A 517 15.58 9.27 -8.91
C LEU A 517 14.66 9.40 -7.69
N TRP A 518 15.08 10.20 -6.72
CA TRP A 518 14.31 10.45 -5.50
C TRP A 518 13.07 11.25 -5.87
N GLY A 519 11.89 10.69 -5.60
CA GLY A 519 10.63 11.34 -5.90
C GLY A 519 10.17 12.26 -4.76
N TYR A 520 9.28 11.77 -3.93
CA TYR A 520 8.75 12.58 -2.84
C TYR A 520 8.33 11.73 -1.64
N HIS A 521 8.22 12.40 -0.48
CA HIS A 521 7.62 11.89 0.74
C HIS A 521 6.21 12.48 0.83
N PRO A 522 5.13 11.67 0.85
CA PRO A 522 3.76 12.17 0.84
C PRO A 522 3.33 12.74 2.19
N LYS A 523 2.39 13.67 2.16
CA LYS A 523 1.57 14.08 3.30
C LYS A 523 0.17 13.54 3.10
N ASP A 524 -0.29 12.71 4.01
CA ASP A 524 -1.62 12.12 3.98
C ASP A 524 -2.63 13.06 4.61
N TYR A 525 -3.74 13.24 3.91
CA TYR A 525 -4.88 14.03 4.34
C TYR A 525 -6.10 13.12 4.39
N GLY A 526 -6.68 12.96 5.57
CA GLY A 526 -7.89 12.18 5.80
C GLY A 526 -9.06 13.07 6.21
N LEU A 527 -10.21 12.91 5.57
CA LEU A 527 -11.46 13.55 5.95
C LEU A 527 -12.36 12.56 6.67
N TYR A 528 -12.97 13.02 7.74
CA TYR A 528 -13.79 12.21 8.63
C TYR A 528 -15.05 12.96 9.03
N HIS A 529 -16.20 12.29 8.99
CA HIS A 529 -17.44 12.85 9.49
C HIS A 529 -17.44 12.91 11.04
N SER A 530 -18.23 13.82 11.60
CA SER A 530 -18.34 14.06 13.05
C SER A 530 -18.78 12.84 13.87
N TRP A 531 -19.52 11.90 13.26
CA TRP A 531 -19.92 10.65 13.91
C TRP A 531 -18.81 9.59 13.97
N TYR A 532 -17.69 9.78 13.28
CA TYR A 532 -16.54 8.89 13.30
C TYR A 532 -15.56 9.38 14.35
N GLN A 533 -15.37 8.61 15.39
CA GLN A 533 -14.70 9.02 16.64
C GLN A 533 -13.42 8.23 16.88
N ASN A 534 -12.60 8.70 17.84
CA ASN A 534 -11.34 8.11 18.28
C ASN A 534 -10.28 8.05 17.18
N ILE A 535 -10.30 9.01 16.26
CA ILE A 535 -9.34 9.12 15.18
C ILE A 535 -8.04 9.69 15.74
N LYS A 536 -6.96 8.92 15.63
CA LYS A 536 -5.61 9.38 15.94
C LYS A 536 -4.67 8.84 14.87
N PRO A 537 -4.11 9.71 14.01
CA PRO A 537 -3.18 9.29 12.97
C PRO A 537 -1.96 8.57 13.57
N ASN A 538 -1.60 7.43 13.01
CA ASN A 538 -0.37 6.72 13.32
C ASN A 538 0.46 6.55 12.05
N ARG A 539 1.76 6.83 12.11
CA ARG A 539 2.63 6.87 10.93
C ARG A 539 3.02 5.48 10.43
N ILE A 540 2.98 4.45 11.27
CA ILE A 540 3.49 3.11 10.95
C ILE A 540 2.40 2.04 11.13
N SER A 541 1.61 2.12 12.20
CA SER A 541 0.58 1.12 12.49
C SER A 541 -0.57 1.18 11.50
N ASN A 542 -0.87 0.05 10.89
CA ASN A 542 -2.00 -0.11 9.96
C ASN A 542 -3.26 -0.69 10.63
N ASN A 543 -3.21 -1.01 11.93
CA ASN A 543 -4.29 -1.73 12.64
C ASN A 543 -4.97 -0.88 13.71
N ASN A 544 -5.53 0.25 13.30
CA ASN A 544 -6.20 1.19 14.21
C ASN A 544 -7.71 0.97 14.33
N LEU A 545 -8.29 0.09 13.50
CA LEU A 545 -9.74 -0.10 13.37
C LEU A 545 -10.42 -0.48 14.69
N LYS A 546 -9.74 -1.22 15.57
CA LYS A 546 -10.30 -1.65 16.86
C LYS A 546 -10.61 -0.49 17.82
N TYR A 547 -9.87 0.62 17.70
CA TYR A 547 -10.04 1.82 18.54
C TYR A 547 -11.13 2.76 18.04
N LEU A 548 -11.50 2.66 16.77
CA LEU A 548 -12.43 3.55 16.11
C LEU A 548 -13.86 3.26 16.54
N LYS A 549 -14.68 4.32 16.60
CA LYS A 549 -16.06 4.25 17.05
C LYS A 549 -16.98 5.03 16.12
N ILE A 550 -18.20 4.57 15.95
CA ILE A 550 -19.25 5.20 15.15
C ILE A 550 -20.43 5.58 16.05
N ASP A 551 -20.84 6.85 16.01
CA ASP A 551 -22.17 7.24 16.48
C ASP A 551 -23.19 6.90 15.39
N ALA A 552 -23.77 5.71 15.50
CA ALA A 552 -24.71 5.19 14.50
C ALA A 552 -26.00 6.03 14.40
N THR A 553 -26.43 6.68 15.50
CA THR A 553 -27.63 7.49 15.55
C THR A 553 -27.42 8.81 14.78
N LEU A 554 -26.35 9.51 15.09
CA LEU A 554 -25.97 10.76 14.39
C LEU A 554 -25.74 10.49 12.90
N ARG A 555 -25.02 9.39 12.56
CA ARG A 555 -24.81 8.98 11.18
C ARG A 555 -26.12 8.76 10.42
N ALA A 556 -27.05 8.01 11.01
CA ALA A 556 -28.34 7.74 10.38
C ALA A 556 -29.18 9.00 10.19
N GLN A 557 -29.16 9.91 11.17
CA GLN A 557 -29.82 11.21 11.09
C GLN A 557 -29.25 12.05 9.95
N LYS A 558 -27.93 12.27 9.92
CA LYS A 558 -27.25 13.10 8.91
C LYS A 558 -27.41 12.53 7.50
N ARG A 559 -27.29 11.22 7.34
CA ARG A 559 -27.53 10.56 6.04
C ARG A 559 -28.97 10.79 5.55
N ARG A 560 -29.95 10.78 6.41
CA ARG A 560 -31.34 11.08 6.05
C ARG A 560 -31.47 12.55 5.64
N GLU A 561 -30.99 13.48 6.46
CA GLU A 561 -31.02 14.92 6.16
C GLU A 561 -30.39 15.25 4.81
N TRP A 562 -29.23 14.70 4.51
CA TRP A 562 -28.47 15.00 3.27
C TRP A 562 -29.02 14.32 2.02
N ASN A 563 -29.78 13.24 2.16
CA ASN A 563 -30.31 12.47 1.04
C ASN A 563 -31.84 12.54 0.93
N GLU A 564 -32.50 13.42 1.68
CA GLU A 564 -33.94 13.68 1.49
C GLU A 564 -34.19 14.23 0.08
N PRO A 565 -35.07 13.57 -0.71
CA PRO A 565 -35.34 14.03 -2.08
C PRO A 565 -36.04 15.40 -2.05
N VAL A 566 -35.48 16.37 -2.74
CA VAL A 566 -36.10 17.69 -2.96
C VAL A 566 -37.20 17.52 -4.00
N LEU A 567 -38.46 17.39 -3.54
CA LEU A 567 -39.59 17.09 -4.40
C LEU A 567 -40.23 18.31 -5.06
N TRP A 568 -39.98 19.55 -4.55
CA TRP A 568 -40.60 20.76 -5.09
C TRP A 568 -40.28 21.02 -6.58
N PRO A 569 -39.09 20.71 -7.15
CA PRO A 569 -38.86 20.88 -8.59
C PRO A 569 -39.72 19.95 -9.44
N ILE A 570 -39.96 18.73 -8.96
CA ILE A 570 -40.87 17.77 -9.63
C ILE A 570 -42.30 18.30 -9.56
N ALA A 571 -42.75 18.77 -8.40
CA ALA A 571 -44.07 19.38 -8.23
C ALA A 571 -44.24 20.60 -9.14
N LEU A 572 -43.21 21.46 -9.23
CA LEU A 572 -43.22 22.64 -10.12
C LEU A 572 -43.32 22.21 -11.60
N LEU A 573 -42.56 21.22 -12.03
CA LEU A 573 -42.63 20.64 -13.40
C LEU A 573 -44.02 20.07 -13.70
N LEU A 574 -44.64 19.37 -12.76
CA LEU A 574 -46.02 18.88 -12.91
C LEU A 574 -47.04 20.00 -13.02
N VAL A 575 -46.90 21.07 -12.24
CA VAL A 575 -47.74 22.28 -12.34
C VAL A 575 -47.56 22.95 -13.70
N ILE A 576 -46.32 23.13 -14.17
CA ILE A 576 -46.04 23.71 -15.49
C ILE A 576 -46.64 22.84 -16.60
N ALA A 577 -46.49 21.51 -16.52
CA ALA A 577 -47.08 20.58 -17.46
C ALA A 577 -48.62 20.65 -17.47
N ALA A 578 -49.25 20.70 -16.27
CA ALA A 578 -50.69 20.86 -16.15
C ALA A 578 -51.19 22.18 -16.73
N LEU A 579 -50.47 23.28 -16.44
CA LEU A 579 -50.79 24.62 -17.00
C LEU A 579 -50.63 24.67 -18.54
N SER A 580 -49.62 23.97 -19.08
CA SER A 580 -49.39 23.88 -20.54
C SER A 580 -50.41 23.02 -21.26
N LEU A 581 -51.06 22.08 -20.58
CA LEU A 581 -52.18 21.27 -21.13
C LEU A 581 -53.46 22.14 -21.34
N PHE A 582 -53.64 23.19 -20.54
CA PHE A 582 -54.85 24.03 -20.62
C PHE A 582 -55.00 24.73 -21.98
N PRO A 583 -54.00 25.42 -22.54
CA PRO A 583 -54.11 26.00 -23.88
C PRO A 583 -54.20 24.93 -24.99
N ALA A 584 -53.57 23.77 -24.80
CA ALA A 584 -53.64 22.66 -25.74
C ALA A 584 -55.09 22.09 -25.82
N ILE A 585 -55.72 21.86 -24.66
CA ILE A 585 -57.11 21.40 -24.58
C ILE A 585 -58.05 22.51 -25.14
N ALA A 586 -57.82 23.76 -24.87
CA ALA A 586 -58.60 24.86 -25.41
C ALA A 586 -58.47 24.97 -26.94
N ALA A 587 -57.23 24.80 -27.46
CA ALA A 587 -56.99 24.75 -28.91
C ALA A 587 -57.66 23.53 -29.60
N PHE A 588 -57.58 22.37 -28.95
CA PHE A 588 -58.23 21.14 -29.43
C PHE A 588 -59.75 21.31 -29.47
N ARG A 589 -60.39 21.81 -28.40
CA ARG A 589 -61.82 22.07 -28.35
C ARG A 589 -62.26 23.10 -29.38
N ARG A 590 -61.47 24.18 -29.62
CA ARG A 590 -61.74 25.15 -30.70
C ARG A 590 -61.66 24.52 -32.08
N HIS A 591 -60.72 23.62 -32.28
CA HIS A 591 -60.57 22.89 -33.55
C HIS A 591 -61.74 21.94 -33.79
N GLU A 592 -62.22 21.19 -32.80
CA GLU A 592 -63.40 20.33 -32.89
C GLU A 592 -64.67 21.14 -33.16
N SER A 593 -64.89 22.27 -32.47
CA SER A 593 -66.07 23.13 -32.71
C SER A 593 -66.06 23.79 -34.08
N SER A 594 -64.88 24.11 -34.64
CA SER A 594 -64.76 24.67 -36.00
C SER A 594 -65.03 23.62 -37.11
N THR A 595 -64.75 22.33 -36.83
CA THR A 595 -65.03 21.23 -37.75
C THR A 595 -66.53 20.85 -37.75
N ALA A 596 -67.21 20.97 -36.60
CA ALA A 596 -68.65 20.71 -36.46
C ALA A 596 -69.53 21.70 -37.22
N VAL A 597 -69.09 22.95 -37.38
CA VAL A 597 -69.82 24.01 -38.13
C VAL A 597 -69.70 23.84 -39.65
N ARG A 598 -68.75 23.10 -40.16
CA ARG A 598 -68.57 22.81 -41.61
C ARG A 598 -69.42 21.66 -42.16
N THR A 599 -70.15 20.93 -41.31
CA THR A 599 -70.96 19.77 -41.72
C THR A 599 -72.47 20.06 -41.77
N VAL A 600 -72.91 21.31 -41.58
CA VAL A 600 -74.34 21.70 -41.70
C VAL A 600 -74.47 22.86 -42.69
N SER A 601 -74.21 22.56 -43.94
CA SER A 601 -74.74 23.35 -45.09
C SER A 601 -74.87 22.43 -46.28
N TYR A 602 -76.02 21.71 -46.29
CA TYR A 602 -76.80 21.34 -47.44
C TYR A 602 -78.26 21.25 -47.04
#